data_e1fe47b0405069437271bf40a26bfa74
#
_entry.id   e1fe47b0405069437271bf40a26bfa74
#
_cell.length_a   1.000
_cell.length_b   1.000
_cell.length_c   1.000
_cell.angle_alpha   90.00
_cell.angle_beta   90.00
_cell.angle_gamma   90.00
#
_symmetry.space_group_name_H-M   'P 1'
#
loop_
_entity.id
_entity.type
_entity.pdbx_description
1 polymer ?
#
loop_
_entity_poly.entity_id
_entity_poly.type
_entity_poly.pdbx_seq_one_letter_code
_entity_poly.pdbx_strand_id
1 'polypeptide(L)'
;MSEIRGEDFPALLLGMVPETAEHIAALYEMPAEQAVVSEARFDTYALLQEAFMEPVVLPELGKNVPDAELLGRCFDLVDLLVQSSSQHFTDAVYFQVLEEFFDRDRLEKAIPFMQKRTRERTADMLSGHELPVPEGLLG
;
A
#
# COMPACT_ATOMS: atom_id res chain seq x y z
N MET A 1 -17.52 5.11 -10.21
CA MET A 1 -16.72 4.53 -9.13
C MET A 1 -16.76 5.45 -7.92
N SER A 2 -17.07 4.90 -6.77
CA SER A 2 -17.15 5.71 -5.56
C SER A 2 -15.75 5.99 -5.01
N GLU A 3 -15.56 7.21 -4.52
CA GLU A 3 -14.33 7.58 -3.85
C GLU A 3 -14.20 6.87 -2.51
N ILE A 4 -12.96 6.54 -2.14
CA ILE A 4 -12.65 5.98 -0.83
C ILE A 4 -12.68 7.12 0.18
N ARG A 5 -13.47 6.95 1.23
CA ARG A 5 -13.49 7.90 2.33
C ARG A 5 -12.44 7.50 3.37
N GLY A 6 -11.90 8.48 4.08
CA GLY A 6 -10.95 8.21 5.15
C GLY A 6 -11.48 7.22 6.17
N GLU A 7 -12.75 7.36 6.54
CA GLU A 7 -13.42 6.50 7.51
C GLU A 7 -13.60 5.07 7.01
N ASP A 8 -13.61 4.85 5.69
CA ASP A 8 -13.81 3.53 5.08
C ASP A 8 -12.48 2.79 4.85
N PHE A 9 -11.36 3.49 4.92
CA PHE A 9 -10.07 2.90 4.61
C PHE A 9 -9.70 1.72 5.49
N PRO A 10 -9.86 1.79 6.83
CA PRO A 10 -9.49 0.64 7.68
C PRO A 10 -10.27 -0.62 7.33
N ALA A 11 -11.58 -0.51 7.05
CA ALA A 11 -12.40 -1.65 6.66
C ALA A 11 -11.99 -2.18 5.28
N LEU A 12 -11.65 -1.30 4.36
CA LEU A 12 -11.18 -1.67 3.03
C LEU A 12 -9.86 -2.44 3.14
N LEU A 13 -8.94 -1.95 3.95
CA LEU A 13 -7.65 -2.61 4.18
C LEU A 13 -7.87 -4.02 4.73
N LEU A 14 -8.67 -4.14 5.78
CA LEU A 14 -8.96 -5.44 6.39
C LEU A 14 -9.64 -6.39 5.40
N GLY A 15 -10.57 -5.88 4.61
CA GLY A 15 -11.31 -6.70 3.65
C GLY A 15 -10.47 -7.20 2.50
N MET A 16 -9.57 -6.38 1.97
CA MET A 16 -8.72 -6.76 0.84
C MET A 16 -7.50 -7.55 1.27
N VAL A 17 -6.95 -7.25 2.45
CA VAL A 17 -5.75 -7.90 2.98
C VAL A 17 -6.02 -8.33 4.42
N PRO A 18 -6.79 -9.44 4.63
CA PRO A 18 -7.11 -9.91 5.98
C PRO A 18 -5.87 -10.22 6.83
N GLU A 19 -4.75 -10.45 6.19
CA GLU A 19 -3.46 -10.66 6.86
C GLU A 19 -3.03 -9.46 7.72
N THR A 20 -3.63 -8.29 7.51
CA THR A 20 -3.36 -7.11 8.33
C THR A 20 -4.10 -7.13 9.67
N ALA A 21 -5.03 -8.07 9.87
CA ALA A 21 -5.92 -8.07 11.05
C ALA A 21 -5.17 -7.99 12.38
N GLU A 22 -4.17 -8.85 12.58
CA GLU A 22 -3.42 -8.87 13.85
C GLU A 22 -2.63 -7.57 14.06
N HIS A 23 -2.20 -6.93 12.99
CA HIS A 23 -1.43 -5.69 13.06
C HIS A 23 -2.34 -4.48 13.32
N ILE A 24 -3.54 -4.49 12.75
CA ILE A 24 -4.55 -3.48 13.08
C ILE A 24 -4.95 -3.62 14.55
N ALA A 25 -5.17 -4.86 15.01
CA ALA A 25 -5.53 -5.11 16.39
C ALA A 25 -4.46 -4.62 17.36
N ALA A 26 -3.19 -4.87 17.04
CA ALA A 26 -2.07 -4.42 17.88
C ALA A 26 -1.99 -2.88 17.92
N LEU A 27 -2.19 -2.24 16.76
CA LEU A 27 -2.07 -0.78 16.66
C LEU A 27 -3.16 -0.06 17.46
N TYR A 28 -4.37 -0.59 17.46
CA TYR A 28 -5.51 0.06 18.12
C TYR A 28 -5.93 -0.63 19.42
N GLU A 29 -5.21 -1.66 19.84
CA GLU A 29 -5.44 -2.38 21.09
C GLU A 29 -6.88 -2.90 21.24
N MET A 30 -7.44 -3.40 20.15
CA MET A 30 -8.77 -4.02 20.12
C MET A 30 -8.87 -4.96 18.90
N PRO A 31 -9.83 -5.90 18.90
CA PRO A 31 -10.00 -6.77 17.72
C PRO A 31 -10.18 -5.95 16.45
N ALA A 32 -9.58 -6.42 15.34
CA ALA A 32 -9.59 -5.68 14.09
C ALA A 32 -11.00 -5.35 13.60
N GLU A 33 -11.95 -6.29 13.73
CA GLU A 33 -13.34 -6.07 13.31
C GLU A 33 -14.01 -4.94 14.08
N GLN A 34 -13.60 -4.72 15.32
CA GLN A 34 -14.10 -3.61 16.12
C GLN A 34 -13.37 -2.32 15.78
N ALA A 35 -12.07 -2.42 15.55
CA ALA A 35 -11.25 -1.24 15.24
C ALA A 35 -11.76 -0.54 13.97
N VAL A 36 -12.04 -1.32 12.92
CA VAL A 36 -12.40 -0.76 11.60
C VAL A 36 -13.78 -0.12 11.55
N VAL A 37 -14.65 -0.40 12.54
CA VAL A 37 -15.99 0.21 12.61
C VAL A 37 -16.09 1.19 13.78
N SER A 38 -15.01 1.38 14.52
CA SER A 38 -14.96 2.32 15.64
C SER A 38 -15.01 3.76 15.14
N GLU A 39 -15.52 4.67 15.96
CA GLU A 39 -15.46 6.10 15.67
C GLU A 39 -14.08 6.69 15.98
N ALA A 40 -13.15 5.86 16.43
CA ALA A 40 -11.80 6.30 16.70
C ALA A 40 -11.15 6.87 15.44
N ARG A 41 -10.31 7.89 15.61
CA ARG A 41 -9.59 8.47 14.50
C ARG A 41 -8.52 7.51 14.01
N PHE A 42 -8.52 7.26 12.70
CA PHE A 42 -7.49 6.43 12.10
C PHE A 42 -6.40 7.29 11.51
N ASP A 43 -5.17 6.85 11.70
CA ASP A 43 -4.02 7.45 11.06
C ASP A 43 -3.69 6.61 9.82
N THR A 44 -4.04 7.14 8.64
CA THR A 44 -3.80 6.44 7.38
C THR A 44 -2.31 6.12 7.18
N TYR A 45 -1.43 7.04 7.57
CA TYR A 45 0.02 6.83 7.47
C TYR A 45 0.47 5.68 8.36
N ALA A 46 0.00 5.65 9.61
CA ALA A 46 0.35 4.58 10.54
C ALA A 46 -0.20 3.24 10.05
N LEU A 47 -1.43 3.20 9.54
CA LEU A 47 -2.00 1.97 9.00
C LEU A 47 -1.20 1.44 7.83
N LEU A 48 -0.85 2.30 6.88
CA LEU A 48 -0.07 1.88 5.72
C LEU A 48 1.32 1.41 6.11
N GLN A 49 1.96 2.07 7.07
CA GLN A 49 3.31 1.69 7.49
C GLN A 49 3.30 0.48 8.42
N GLU A 50 2.55 0.56 9.53
CA GLU A 50 2.68 -0.39 10.64
C GLU A 50 1.78 -1.60 10.52
N ALA A 51 0.70 -1.53 9.75
CA ALA A 51 -0.20 -2.67 9.58
C ALA A 51 -0.10 -3.30 8.19
N PHE A 52 0.48 -2.60 7.22
CA PHE A 52 0.49 -3.02 5.82
C PHE A 52 1.91 -3.23 5.28
N MET A 53 2.69 -2.14 5.12
CA MET A 53 4.01 -2.25 4.48
C MET A 53 5.03 -3.04 5.29
N GLU A 54 5.27 -2.65 6.54
CA GLU A 54 6.28 -3.28 7.37
C GLU A 54 5.99 -4.74 7.69
N PRO A 55 4.76 -5.12 8.12
CA PRO A 55 4.51 -6.50 8.51
C PRO A 55 4.09 -7.42 7.38
N VAL A 56 3.53 -6.90 6.29
CA VAL A 56 2.94 -7.74 5.22
C VAL A 56 3.71 -7.62 3.91
N VAL A 57 3.75 -6.42 3.31
CA VAL A 57 4.30 -6.26 1.96
C VAL A 57 5.80 -6.49 1.89
N LEU A 58 6.57 -5.77 2.73
CA LEU A 58 8.03 -5.84 2.65
C LEU A 58 8.59 -7.21 2.99
N PRO A 59 8.11 -7.90 4.05
CA PRO A 59 8.59 -9.26 4.31
C PRO A 59 8.26 -10.24 3.18
N GLU A 60 7.09 -10.08 2.56
CA GLU A 60 6.69 -10.97 1.48
C GLU A 60 7.55 -10.75 0.23
N LEU A 61 7.83 -9.48 -0.10
CA LEU A 61 8.73 -9.16 -1.22
C LEU A 61 10.14 -9.70 -1.01
N GLY A 62 10.56 -9.85 0.24
CA GLY A 62 11.89 -10.36 0.57
C GLY A 62 12.05 -11.87 0.44
N LYS A 63 10.96 -12.61 0.26
CA LYS A 63 11.03 -14.07 0.13
C LYS A 63 11.56 -14.47 -1.24
N ASN A 64 12.23 -15.63 -1.30
CA ASN A 64 12.71 -16.19 -2.57
C ASN A 64 11.54 -16.49 -3.51
N VAL A 65 10.44 -17.01 -2.96
CA VAL A 65 9.22 -17.30 -3.72
C VAL A 65 8.07 -16.60 -3.00
N PRO A 66 7.80 -15.33 -3.34
CA PRO A 66 6.72 -14.60 -2.67
C PRO A 66 5.35 -15.13 -3.06
N ASP A 67 4.39 -14.94 -2.16
CA ASP A 67 3.00 -15.29 -2.41
C ASP A 67 2.40 -14.26 -3.38
N ALA A 68 2.30 -14.66 -4.65
CA ALA A 68 1.82 -13.76 -5.71
C ALA A 68 0.35 -13.36 -5.50
N GLU A 69 -0.46 -14.23 -4.93
CA GLU A 69 -1.86 -13.94 -4.66
C GLU A 69 -2.00 -12.86 -3.58
N LEU A 70 -1.23 -12.99 -2.51
CA LEU A 70 -1.22 -11.99 -1.45
C LEU A 70 -0.71 -10.64 -1.97
N LEU A 71 0.42 -10.64 -2.66
CA LEU A 71 0.97 -9.39 -3.21
C LEU A 71 0.05 -8.77 -4.26
N GLY A 72 -0.65 -9.60 -5.03
CA GLY A 72 -1.66 -9.11 -5.97
C GLY A 72 -2.75 -8.31 -5.26
N ARG A 73 -3.27 -8.82 -4.14
CA ARG A 73 -4.28 -8.11 -3.35
C ARG A 73 -3.71 -6.83 -2.73
N CYS A 74 -2.48 -6.89 -2.25
CA CYS A 74 -1.81 -5.70 -1.69
C CYS A 74 -1.69 -4.59 -2.73
N PHE A 75 -1.22 -4.92 -3.92
CA PHE A 75 -1.04 -3.91 -4.96
C PHE A 75 -2.34 -3.49 -5.63
N ASP A 76 -3.39 -4.33 -5.59
CA ASP A 76 -4.74 -3.89 -5.96
C ASP A 76 -5.21 -2.76 -5.05
N LEU A 77 -4.98 -2.90 -3.74
CA LEU A 77 -5.31 -1.85 -2.78
C LEU A 77 -4.51 -0.57 -3.06
N VAL A 78 -3.20 -0.71 -3.27
CA VAL A 78 -2.34 0.44 -3.55
C VAL A 78 -2.85 1.18 -4.80
N ASP A 79 -3.21 0.43 -5.84
CA ASP A 79 -3.69 1.02 -7.09
C ASP A 79 -5.00 1.79 -6.89
N LEU A 80 -5.90 1.27 -6.05
CA LEU A 80 -7.11 2.00 -5.69
C LEU A 80 -6.80 3.32 -5.00
N LEU A 81 -5.84 3.31 -4.08
CA LEU A 81 -5.48 4.50 -3.33
C LEU A 81 -4.80 5.57 -4.21
N VAL A 82 -3.95 5.16 -5.15
CA VAL A 82 -3.28 6.13 -6.04
C VAL A 82 -4.27 6.77 -7.02
N GLN A 83 -5.42 6.15 -7.25
CA GLN A 83 -6.47 6.71 -8.11
C GLN A 83 -7.41 7.65 -7.37
N SER A 84 -7.27 7.76 -6.05
CA SER A 84 -8.14 8.61 -5.26
C SER A 84 -7.96 10.08 -5.62
N SER A 85 -9.06 10.86 -5.60
CA SER A 85 -8.98 12.30 -5.75
C SER A 85 -8.58 12.99 -4.45
N SER A 86 -8.52 12.25 -3.35
CA SER A 86 -8.12 12.77 -2.04
C SER A 86 -6.61 12.94 -1.97
N GLN A 87 -6.16 14.19 -1.78
CA GLN A 87 -4.75 14.49 -1.59
C GLN A 87 -4.18 13.76 -0.39
N HIS A 88 -5.00 13.58 0.66
CA HIS A 88 -4.59 12.84 1.84
C HIS A 88 -4.15 11.42 1.49
N PHE A 89 -4.96 10.70 0.71
CA PHE A 89 -4.63 9.31 0.33
C PHE A 89 -3.45 9.26 -0.63
N THR A 90 -3.40 10.14 -1.63
CA THR A 90 -2.29 10.11 -2.59
C THR A 90 -0.97 10.46 -1.89
N ASP A 91 -0.97 11.39 -0.94
CA ASP A 91 0.21 11.72 -0.15
C ASP A 91 0.62 10.55 0.75
N ALA A 92 -0.35 9.93 1.42
CA ALA A 92 -0.06 8.80 2.31
C ALA A 92 0.58 7.64 1.53
N VAL A 93 0.04 7.33 0.37
CA VAL A 93 0.61 6.27 -0.49
C VAL A 93 2.01 6.66 -0.95
N TYR A 94 2.20 7.91 -1.37
CA TYR A 94 3.51 8.38 -1.81
C TYR A 94 4.55 8.16 -0.71
N PHE A 95 4.28 8.68 0.49
CA PHE A 95 5.26 8.66 1.57
C PHE A 95 5.43 7.30 2.24
N GLN A 96 4.36 6.52 2.35
CA GLN A 96 4.42 5.26 3.09
C GLN A 96 4.61 4.04 2.22
N VAL A 97 4.29 4.13 0.94
CA VAL A 97 4.39 2.99 0.01
C VAL A 97 5.42 3.24 -1.07
N LEU A 98 5.22 4.27 -1.90
CA LEU A 98 6.06 4.46 -3.09
C LEU A 98 7.50 4.79 -2.76
N GLU A 99 7.76 5.53 -1.68
CA GLU A 99 9.13 5.86 -1.29
C GLU A 99 9.96 4.63 -0.90
N GLU A 100 9.31 3.53 -0.51
CA GLU A 100 10.04 2.28 -0.28
C GLU A 100 10.73 1.78 -1.55
N PHE A 101 10.23 2.19 -2.71
CA PHE A 101 10.73 1.74 -4.01
C PHE A 101 11.85 2.64 -4.56
N PHE A 102 12.34 3.61 -3.78
CA PHE A 102 13.64 4.21 -4.05
C PHE A 102 14.74 3.15 -3.90
N ASP A 103 14.52 2.12 -3.09
CA ASP A 103 15.38 0.95 -3.03
C ASP A 103 15.18 0.15 -4.32
N ARG A 104 16.21 0.11 -5.17
CA ARG A 104 16.12 -0.51 -6.49
C ARG A 104 15.79 -1.98 -6.43
N ASP A 105 16.34 -2.69 -5.47
CA ASP A 105 16.10 -4.12 -5.33
C ASP A 105 14.64 -4.40 -4.98
N ARG A 106 14.08 -3.63 -4.05
CA ARG A 106 12.65 -3.72 -3.72
C ARG A 106 11.78 -3.39 -4.91
N LEU A 107 12.13 -2.34 -5.64
CA LEU A 107 11.36 -1.92 -6.81
C LEU A 107 11.29 -3.03 -7.85
N GLU A 108 12.43 -3.63 -8.19
CA GLU A 108 12.45 -4.70 -9.19
C GLU A 108 11.60 -5.89 -8.77
N LYS A 109 11.59 -6.21 -7.48
CA LYS A 109 10.74 -7.30 -6.96
C LYS A 109 9.26 -6.94 -6.99
N ALA A 110 8.92 -5.67 -6.81
CA ALA A 110 7.53 -5.22 -6.74
C ALA A 110 6.87 -5.03 -8.12
N ILE A 111 7.65 -4.65 -9.12
CA ILE A 111 7.12 -4.33 -10.46
C ILE A 111 6.15 -5.37 -11.01
N PRO A 112 6.42 -6.70 -10.93
CA PRO A 112 5.50 -7.70 -11.48
C PRO A 112 4.10 -7.66 -10.86
N PHE A 113 3.97 -7.12 -9.65
CA PHE A 113 2.69 -7.07 -8.93
C PHE A 113 1.99 -5.72 -9.04
N MET A 114 2.71 -4.69 -9.51
CA MET A 114 2.15 -3.35 -9.62
C MET A 114 1.14 -3.24 -10.74
N GLN A 115 0.01 -2.58 -10.45
CA GLN A 115 -0.99 -2.24 -11.44
C GLN A 115 -0.58 -0.99 -12.22
N LYS A 116 -1.30 -0.69 -13.29
CA LYS A 116 -0.96 0.38 -14.22
C LYS A 116 -0.77 1.75 -13.53
N ARG A 117 -1.72 2.15 -12.70
CA ARG A 117 -1.66 3.47 -12.06
C ARG A 117 -0.51 3.56 -11.08
N THR A 118 -0.27 2.47 -10.34
CA THR A 118 0.87 2.41 -9.42
C THR A 118 2.18 2.52 -10.18
N ARG A 119 2.32 1.82 -11.31
CA ARG A 119 3.54 1.92 -12.14
C ARG A 119 3.76 3.34 -12.64
N GLU A 120 2.69 3.99 -13.11
CA GLU A 120 2.78 5.37 -13.60
C GLU A 120 3.24 6.32 -12.50
N ARG A 121 2.66 6.21 -11.31
CA ARG A 121 3.03 7.07 -10.18
C ARG A 121 4.45 6.82 -9.71
N THR A 122 4.87 5.55 -9.70
CA THR A 122 6.24 5.22 -9.31
C THR A 122 7.23 5.78 -10.32
N ALA A 123 6.93 5.67 -11.61
CA ALA A 123 7.76 6.25 -12.67
C ALA A 123 7.87 7.77 -12.53
N ASP A 124 6.76 8.45 -12.26
CA ASP A 124 6.73 9.89 -12.07
C ASP A 124 7.59 10.30 -10.86
N MET A 125 7.50 9.54 -9.78
CA MET A 125 8.31 9.79 -8.58
C MET A 125 9.80 9.71 -8.89
N LEU A 126 10.22 8.63 -9.56
CA LEU A 126 11.63 8.43 -9.90
C LEU A 126 12.11 9.53 -10.84
N SER A 127 11.33 9.84 -11.85
CA SER A 127 11.67 10.90 -12.81
C SER A 127 11.78 12.26 -12.13
N GLY A 128 10.87 12.56 -11.20
CA GLY A 128 10.89 13.81 -10.45
C GLY A 128 12.12 13.96 -9.57
N HIS A 129 12.74 12.86 -9.18
CA HIS A 129 13.99 12.85 -8.39
C HIS A 129 15.21 12.62 -9.28
N GLU A 130 15.05 12.70 -10.60
CA GLU A 130 16.12 12.51 -11.58
C GLU A 130 16.79 11.14 -11.45
N LEU A 131 16.01 10.12 -11.10
CA LEU A 131 16.48 8.74 -10.98
C LEU A 131 16.07 7.93 -12.21
N PRO A 132 16.87 6.89 -12.57
CA PRO A 132 16.52 6.04 -13.70
C PRO A 132 15.18 5.35 -13.50
N VAL A 133 14.37 5.29 -14.55
CA VAL A 133 13.06 4.62 -14.54
C VAL A 133 13.20 3.26 -15.23
N PRO A 134 12.98 2.15 -14.50
CA PRO A 134 13.06 0.82 -15.11
C PRO A 134 12.02 0.64 -16.22
N GLU A 135 12.37 -0.13 -17.26
CA GLU A 135 11.47 -0.40 -18.38
C GLU A 135 10.15 -1.04 -17.91
N GLY A 136 10.20 -1.88 -16.88
CA GLY A 136 9.00 -2.54 -16.34
C GLY A 136 7.92 -1.59 -15.85
N LEU A 137 8.28 -0.33 -15.54
CA LEU A 137 7.31 0.68 -15.13
C LEU A 137 6.66 1.37 -16.32
N LEU A 138 7.25 1.28 -17.49
CA LEU A 138 6.84 2.01 -18.69
C LEU A 138 5.87 1.21 -19.56
N GLY A 139 5.74 -0.07 -19.31
CA GLY A 139 4.87 -0.95 -20.06
C GLY A 139 3.44 -0.85 -19.64
#